data_4ea06bdb3414343370020bffacedfb70
#
_entry.id   4ea06bdb3414343370020bffacedfb70
#
_cell.length_a   1.000
_cell.length_b   1.000
_cell.length_c   1.000
_cell.angle_alpha   90.00
_cell.angle_beta   90.00
_cell.angle_gamma   90.00
#
_symmetry.space_group_name_H-M   'P 1'
#
loop_
_entity.id
_entity.type
_entity.pdbx_description
1 polymer ?
#
loop_
_entity_poly.entity_id
_entity_poly.type
_entity_poly.pdbx_seq_one_letter_code
_entity_poly.pdbx_strand_id
1 'polypeptide(L)'
;MKILNQRDVNSLLKNHPPHPTETKFHTCGDGLTIKVRSEKDGGSYRFFGKMNHPITKKRKPVTVGKLEEMTLQEARNKWEEIKLKAKELKCSPTRIDNFIQRKTLKDAIKIMMDGKKGKVTENYWNECQRRFNTLILPNLDDMPIKSFESEGGVDLLEQMFVKIRGKDHLELERKCRGLCKEAFDIAQERMWIRVNPVITNRRLLPTQTPKHYPMLKWNEVPDLIRKIECNSHKVAPQVVLCAKFILLTGLRRGAAPRLRW
;
A
#
# COMPACT_ATOMS: atom_id res chain seq x y z
N MET A 1 39.24 -3.67 -22.92
CA MET A 1 39.33 -5.14 -22.69
C MET A 1 37.94 -5.73 -22.90
N LYS A 2 37.83 -6.87 -23.60
CA LYS A 2 36.55 -7.58 -23.77
C LYS A 2 36.47 -8.68 -22.70
N ILE A 3 35.42 -8.70 -21.92
CA ILE A 3 35.23 -9.62 -20.79
C ILE A 3 34.27 -10.71 -21.24
N LEU A 4 34.75 -11.95 -21.30
CA LEU A 4 34.00 -13.11 -21.80
C LEU A 4 33.54 -14.01 -20.65
N ASN A 5 34.35 -14.14 -19.61
CA ASN A 5 34.12 -15.07 -18.50
C ASN A 5 34.44 -14.43 -17.12
N GLN A 6 34.15 -15.17 -16.06
CA GLN A 6 34.37 -14.68 -14.68
C GLN A 6 35.88 -14.50 -14.35
N ARG A 7 36.77 -15.29 -15.00
CA ARG A 7 38.22 -15.13 -14.83
C ARG A 7 38.71 -13.77 -15.30
N ASP A 8 38.15 -13.27 -16.40
CA ASP A 8 38.46 -11.92 -16.94
C ASP A 8 38.01 -10.83 -15.97
N VAL A 9 36.86 -11.02 -15.30
CA VAL A 9 36.37 -10.11 -14.25
C VAL A 9 37.33 -10.06 -13.07
N ASN A 10 37.80 -11.23 -12.62
CA ASN A 10 38.74 -11.31 -11.51
C ASN A 10 40.12 -10.74 -11.88
N SER A 11 40.56 -10.92 -13.13
CA SER A 11 41.77 -10.28 -13.68
C SER A 11 41.63 -8.76 -13.76
N LEU A 12 40.46 -8.26 -14.13
CA LEU A 12 40.17 -6.82 -14.17
C LEU A 12 40.25 -6.19 -12.78
N LEU A 13 39.73 -6.84 -11.76
CA LEU A 13 39.81 -6.35 -10.37
C LEU A 13 41.27 -6.27 -9.88
N LYS A 14 42.13 -7.22 -10.29
CA LYS A 14 43.54 -7.25 -9.89
C LYS A 14 44.41 -6.27 -10.66
N ASN A 15 44.20 -6.17 -11.97
CA ASN A 15 45.12 -5.48 -12.87
C ASN A 15 44.69 -4.07 -13.28
N HIS A 16 43.44 -3.70 -13.02
CA HIS A 16 42.89 -2.40 -13.40
C HIS A 16 42.18 -1.72 -12.22
N PRO A 17 42.95 -1.21 -11.24
CA PRO A 17 42.37 -0.42 -10.15
C PRO A 17 41.68 0.85 -10.69
N PRO A 18 40.80 1.46 -9.93
CA PRO A 18 40.15 2.72 -10.32
C PRO A 18 41.22 3.78 -10.67
N HIS A 19 41.01 4.47 -11.78
CA HIS A 19 41.91 5.56 -12.18
C HIS A 19 41.59 6.80 -11.35
N PRO A 20 42.58 7.62 -10.96
CA PRO A 20 42.32 8.80 -10.12
C PRO A 20 41.29 9.79 -10.69
N THR A 21 41.24 9.98 -11.99
CA THR A 21 40.36 10.97 -12.63
C THR A 21 39.43 10.44 -13.71
N GLU A 22 39.69 9.25 -14.29
CA GLU A 22 38.97 8.74 -15.44
C GLU A 22 38.07 7.54 -15.12
N THR A 23 36.86 7.56 -15.64
CA THR A 23 35.94 6.42 -15.62
C THR A 23 36.16 5.51 -16.82
N LYS A 24 36.51 4.24 -16.60
CA LYS A 24 36.76 3.26 -17.68
C LYS A 24 35.59 2.32 -17.88
N PHE A 25 35.39 1.85 -19.11
CA PHE A 25 34.33 0.93 -19.49
C PHE A 25 34.93 -0.33 -20.14
N HIS A 26 34.50 -1.51 -19.70
CA HIS A 26 34.89 -2.80 -20.23
C HIS A 26 33.67 -3.57 -20.71
N THR A 27 33.67 -4.01 -21.97
CA THR A 27 32.50 -4.64 -22.61
C THR A 27 32.38 -6.10 -22.24
N CYS A 28 31.18 -6.53 -21.80
CA CYS A 28 30.86 -7.92 -21.41
C CYS A 28 29.96 -8.66 -22.42
N GLY A 29 29.65 -8.04 -23.56
CA GLY A 29 28.72 -8.56 -24.57
C GLY A 29 27.28 -8.05 -24.40
N ASP A 30 26.47 -8.16 -25.43
CA ASP A 30 25.02 -7.85 -25.47
C ASP A 30 24.58 -6.49 -24.88
N GLY A 31 25.46 -5.50 -24.96
CA GLY A 31 25.23 -4.18 -24.40
C GLY A 31 25.50 -4.05 -22.90
N LEU A 32 25.98 -5.13 -22.25
CA LEU A 32 26.44 -5.12 -20.87
C LEU A 32 27.90 -4.66 -20.82
N THR A 33 28.24 -3.79 -19.88
CA THR A 33 29.59 -3.26 -19.67
C THR A 33 29.89 -3.18 -18.18
N ILE A 34 31.14 -3.34 -17.77
CA ILE A 34 31.60 -2.98 -16.44
C ILE A 34 32.09 -1.54 -16.49
N LYS A 35 31.51 -0.72 -15.62
CA LYS A 35 31.94 0.66 -15.39
C LYS A 35 32.82 0.69 -14.15
N VAL A 36 34.08 1.08 -14.35
CA VAL A 36 35.03 1.36 -13.27
C VAL A 36 35.01 2.87 -13.03
N ARG A 37 34.46 3.29 -11.90
CA ARG A 37 34.43 4.70 -11.52
C ARG A 37 35.80 5.16 -11.07
N SER A 38 36.10 6.44 -11.33
CA SER A 38 37.32 7.07 -10.84
C SER A 38 37.35 7.10 -9.30
N GLU A 39 38.55 7.17 -8.73
CA GLU A 39 38.72 7.33 -7.27
C GLU A 39 38.05 8.60 -6.77
N LYS A 40 38.09 9.69 -7.54
CA LYS A 40 37.40 10.95 -7.27
C LYS A 40 35.88 10.80 -7.12
N ASP A 41 35.28 9.80 -7.81
CA ASP A 41 33.86 9.49 -7.78
C ASP A 41 33.51 8.29 -6.87
N GLY A 42 34.44 7.87 -6.00
CA GLY A 42 34.25 6.80 -5.02
C GLY A 42 34.66 5.41 -5.47
N GLY A 43 35.53 5.26 -6.48
CA GLY A 43 36.29 4.03 -6.82
C GLY A 43 35.50 2.74 -6.89
N SER A 44 34.36 2.69 -7.55
CA SER A 44 33.49 1.50 -7.53
C SER A 44 33.35 0.79 -8.89
N TYR A 45 33.21 -0.54 -8.85
CA TYR A 45 32.94 -1.36 -10.01
C TYR A 45 31.46 -1.71 -10.11
N ARG A 46 30.83 -1.43 -11.28
CA ARG A 46 29.42 -1.72 -11.47
C ARG A 46 29.13 -2.31 -12.84
N PHE A 47 28.24 -3.30 -12.88
CA PHE A 47 27.65 -3.76 -14.13
C PHE A 47 26.66 -2.72 -14.64
N PHE A 48 26.79 -2.37 -15.91
CA PHE A 48 26.09 -1.30 -16.54
C PHE A 48 25.62 -1.70 -17.94
N GLY A 49 24.36 -1.55 -18.23
CA GLY A 49 23.80 -1.87 -19.53
C GLY A 49 23.48 -0.60 -20.35
N LYS A 50 23.61 -0.70 -21.65
CA LYS A 50 23.16 0.35 -22.58
C LYS A 50 22.08 -0.23 -23.48
N MET A 51 20.86 0.30 -23.40
CA MET A 51 19.76 -0.12 -24.26
C MET A 51 19.09 1.08 -24.94
N ASN A 52 18.51 0.84 -26.09
CA ASN A 52 17.70 1.83 -26.77
C ASN A 52 16.29 1.84 -26.14
N HIS A 53 15.80 3.01 -25.82
CA HIS A 53 14.43 3.14 -25.33
C HIS A 53 13.43 2.64 -26.38
N PRO A 54 12.48 1.76 -26.07
CA PRO A 54 11.60 1.12 -27.05
C PRO A 54 10.82 2.10 -27.92
N ILE A 55 10.36 3.22 -27.34
CA ILE A 55 9.58 4.26 -28.06
C ILE A 55 10.48 5.35 -28.64
N THR A 56 11.32 5.99 -27.80
CA THR A 56 12.09 7.19 -28.21
C THR A 56 13.38 6.85 -28.94
N LYS A 57 13.76 5.57 -28.99
CA LYS A 57 15.00 5.06 -29.61
C LYS A 57 16.30 5.68 -29.06
N LYS A 58 16.22 6.59 -28.11
CA LYS A 58 17.40 7.17 -27.46
C LYS A 58 18.10 6.16 -26.58
N ARG A 59 19.44 6.12 -26.68
CA ARG A 59 20.27 5.20 -25.90
C ARG A 59 20.34 5.67 -24.45
N LYS A 60 19.91 4.82 -23.50
CA LYS A 60 19.94 5.12 -22.07
C LYS A 60 20.79 4.12 -21.30
N PRO A 61 21.55 4.61 -20.35
CA PRO A 61 22.32 3.77 -19.44
C PRO A 61 21.44 3.21 -18.32
N VAL A 62 21.65 1.96 -17.94
CA VAL A 62 20.94 1.27 -16.86
C VAL A 62 21.95 0.58 -15.95
N THR A 63 21.89 0.81 -14.65
CA THR A 63 22.72 0.10 -13.67
C THR A 63 22.10 -1.27 -13.40
N VAL A 64 22.90 -2.33 -13.53
CA VAL A 64 22.46 -3.72 -13.29
C VAL A 64 22.76 -4.12 -11.84
N GLY A 65 23.93 -3.80 -11.33
CA GLY A 65 24.34 -4.08 -9.96
C GLY A 65 25.81 -3.80 -9.69
N LYS A 66 26.27 -4.02 -8.45
CA LYS A 66 27.67 -3.90 -8.09
C LYS A 66 28.41 -5.21 -8.41
N LEU A 67 29.70 -5.12 -8.74
CA LEU A 67 30.53 -6.26 -9.05
C LEU A 67 30.78 -7.14 -7.81
N GLU A 68 30.74 -6.54 -6.64
CA GLU A 68 30.95 -7.22 -5.35
C GLU A 68 29.74 -8.11 -4.93
N GLU A 69 28.55 -7.78 -5.44
CA GLU A 69 27.29 -8.39 -5.03
C GLU A 69 26.80 -9.49 -6.00
N MET A 70 27.40 -9.60 -7.20
CA MET A 70 26.92 -10.55 -8.21
C MET A 70 28.01 -11.00 -9.18
N THR A 71 27.85 -12.23 -9.67
CA THR A 71 28.71 -12.83 -10.70
C THR A 71 28.36 -12.28 -12.09
N LEU A 72 29.27 -12.49 -13.06
CA LEU A 72 29.02 -12.10 -14.46
C LEU A 72 27.79 -12.81 -15.06
N GLN A 73 27.55 -14.07 -14.69
CA GLN A 73 26.39 -14.83 -15.18
C GLN A 73 25.08 -14.27 -14.63
N GLU A 74 25.02 -13.98 -13.35
CA GLU A 74 23.87 -13.34 -12.71
C GLU A 74 23.60 -11.94 -13.29
N ALA A 75 24.67 -11.17 -13.57
CA ALA A 75 24.55 -9.88 -14.23
C ALA A 75 23.98 -9.98 -15.65
N ARG A 76 24.36 -11.02 -16.42
CA ARG A 76 23.80 -11.30 -17.75
C ARG A 76 22.33 -11.67 -17.67
N ASN A 77 21.97 -12.60 -16.79
CA ASN A 77 20.57 -13.03 -16.59
C ASN A 77 19.68 -11.84 -16.19
N LYS A 78 20.15 -11.06 -15.24
CA LYS A 78 19.44 -9.85 -14.78
C LYS A 78 19.32 -8.79 -15.88
N TRP A 79 20.34 -8.65 -16.72
CA TRP A 79 20.32 -7.74 -17.87
C TRP A 79 19.32 -8.17 -18.93
N GLU A 80 19.18 -9.47 -19.19
CA GLU A 80 18.16 -10.01 -20.10
C GLU A 80 16.75 -9.81 -19.56
N GLU A 81 16.54 -10.07 -18.27
CA GLU A 81 15.26 -9.79 -17.60
C GLU A 81 14.87 -8.31 -17.73
N ILE A 82 15.83 -7.40 -17.53
CA ILE A 82 15.62 -5.96 -17.69
C ILE A 82 15.23 -5.61 -19.15
N LYS A 83 15.90 -6.23 -20.14
CA LYS A 83 15.59 -6.03 -21.56
C LYS A 83 14.17 -6.52 -21.92
N LEU A 84 13.78 -7.69 -21.41
CA LEU A 84 12.45 -8.25 -21.62
C LEU A 84 11.36 -7.37 -21.01
N LYS A 85 11.50 -7.00 -19.75
CA LYS A 85 10.58 -6.07 -19.06
C LYS A 85 10.46 -4.72 -19.80
N ALA A 86 11.57 -4.18 -20.30
CA ALA A 86 11.54 -2.93 -21.05
C ALA A 86 10.80 -3.05 -22.39
N LYS A 87 10.89 -4.20 -23.05
CA LYS A 87 10.13 -4.49 -24.28
C LYS A 87 8.63 -4.60 -24.01
N GLU A 88 8.25 -5.36 -22.99
CA GLU A 88 6.85 -5.58 -22.59
C GLU A 88 6.18 -4.26 -22.17
N LEU A 89 6.82 -3.49 -21.34
CA LEU A 89 6.28 -2.25 -20.78
C LEU A 89 6.48 -1.02 -21.67
N LYS A 90 7.17 -1.16 -22.81
CA LYS A 90 7.49 -0.07 -23.76
C LYS A 90 8.12 1.18 -23.09
N CYS A 91 8.78 1.01 -21.97
CA CYS A 91 9.40 2.10 -21.22
C CYS A 91 10.79 1.76 -20.67
N SER A 92 11.52 2.76 -20.16
CA SER A 92 12.83 2.55 -19.57
C SER A 92 12.73 1.89 -18.21
N PRO A 93 13.40 0.76 -17.95
CA PRO A 93 13.35 0.04 -16.68
C PRO A 93 13.71 0.91 -15.48
N THR A 94 14.73 1.73 -15.60
CA THR A 94 15.19 2.65 -14.53
C THR A 94 14.10 3.61 -14.08
N ARG A 95 13.18 3.97 -14.97
CA ARG A 95 12.10 4.90 -14.66
C ARG A 95 10.97 4.19 -13.92
N ILE A 96 10.73 2.92 -14.23
CA ILE A 96 9.69 2.11 -13.58
C ILE A 96 10.12 1.72 -12.17
N ASP A 97 11.32 1.15 -12.03
CA ASP A 97 11.83 0.71 -10.73
C ASP A 97 11.93 1.90 -9.74
N ASN A 98 12.47 3.03 -10.19
CA ASN A 98 12.53 4.23 -9.37
C ASN A 98 11.15 4.83 -9.06
N PHE A 99 10.19 4.73 -9.98
CA PHE A 99 8.83 5.23 -9.77
C PHE A 99 8.06 4.34 -8.80
N ILE A 100 8.15 3.02 -8.94
CA ILE A 100 7.50 2.03 -8.05
C ILE A 100 8.15 2.03 -6.67
N GLN A 101 9.49 2.10 -6.60
CA GLN A 101 10.21 2.16 -5.32
C GLN A 101 9.92 3.43 -4.50
N ARG A 102 9.47 4.51 -5.15
CA ARG A 102 9.10 5.77 -4.47
C ARG A 102 7.63 5.83 -4.06
N LYS A 103 6.80 4.88 -4.51
CA LYS A 103 5.38 4.87 -4.12
C LYS A 103 5.22 4.36 -2.70
N THR A 104 4.44 5.10 -1.94
CA THR A 104 4.14 4.81 -0.53
C THR A 104 2.68 4.38 -0.37
N LEU A 105 2.34 3.83 0.78
CA LEU A 105 0.95 3.56 1.14
C LEU A 105 0.10 4.85 1.12
N LYS A 106 0.69 5.98 1.50
CA LYS A 106 0.04 7.30 1.45
C LYS A 106 -0.41 7.70 0.06
N ASP A 107 0.38 7.38 -0.99
CA ASP A 107 -0.02 7.62 -2.38
C ASP A 107 -1.24 6.77 -2.79
N ALA A 108 -1.30 5.51 -2.37
CA ALA A 108 -2.44 4.63 -2.63
C ALA A 108 -3.70 5.12 -1.91
N ILE A 109 -3.57 5.48 -0.63
CA ILE A 109 -4.65 6.07 0.18
C ILE A 109 -5.19 7.34 -0.48
N LYS A 110 -4.32 8.24 -0.94
CA LYS A 110 -4.73 9.46 -1.62
C LYS A 110 -5.61 9.17 -2.84
N ILE A 111 -5.19 8.25 -3.70
CA ILE A 111 -5.96 7.85 -4.89
C ILE A 111 -7.31 7.25 -4.50
N MET A 112 -7.33 6.39 -3.47
CA MET A 112 -8.56 5.80 -2.96
C MET A 112 -9.52 6.86 -2.43
N MET A 113 -9.03 7.79 -1.63
CA MET A 113 -9.83 8.84 -1.03
C MET A 113 -10.37 9.83 -2.08
N ASP A 114 -9.56 10.17 -3.09
CA ASP A 114 -10.00 10.99 -4.23
C ASP A 114 -11.12 10.29 -5.03
N GLY A 115 -11.00 8.97 -5.23
CA GLY A 115 -12.03 8.16 -5.90
C GLY A 115 -13.34 8.02 -5.12
N LYS A 116 -13.32 8.15 -3.79
CA LYS A 116 -14.49 8.13 -2.90
C LYS A 116 -15.16 9.49 -2.76
N LYS A 117 -14.46 10.57 -3.04
CA LYS A 117 -14.98 11.93 -2.90
C LYS A 117 -16.23 12.13 -3.76
N GLY A 118 -17.32 12.60 -3.15
CA GLY A 118 -18.62 12.77 -3.80
C GLY A 118 -19.44 11.48 -4.01
N LYS A 119 -18.86 10.28 -3.81
CA LYS A 119 -19.61 9.01 -3.90
C LYS A 119 -20.10 8.51 -2.55
N VAL A 120 -19.51 8.97 -1.46
CA VAL A 120 -19.86 8.60 -0.09
C VAL A 120 -20.30 9.83 0.69
N THR A 121 -20.97 9.61 1.83
CA THR A 121 -21.34 10.73 2.72
C THR A 121 -20.09 11.41 3.27
N GLU A 122 -20.16 12.71 3.49
CA GLU A 122 -19.06 13.51 4.02
C GLU A 122 -18.57 12.98 5.38
N ASN A 123 -19.50 12.59 6.25
CA ASN A 123 -19.16 11.99 7.55
C ASN A 123 -18.34 10.71 7.41
N TYR A 124 -18.69 9.84 6.47
CA TYR A 124 -17.93 8.61 6.22
C TYR A 124 -16.55 8.92 5.63
N TRP A 125 -16.46 9.88 4.71
CA TRP A 125 -15.19 10.30 4.12
C TRP A 125 -14.25 10.87 5.19
N ASN A 126 -14.75 11.77 6.05
CA ASN A 126 -13.99 12.36 7.16
C ASN A 126 -13.51 11.28 8.15
N GLU A 127 -14.37 10.30 8.46
CA GLU A 127 -14.00 9.22 9.37
C GLU A 127 -12.93 8.30 8.77
N CYS A 128 -12.99 7.99 7.48
CA CYS A 128 -11.93 7.25 6.79
C CYS A 128 -10.60 8.02 6.86
N GLN A 129 -10.62 9.31 6.55
CA GLN A 129 -9.43 10.16 6.59
C GLN A 129 -8.83 10.25 8.01
N ARG A 130 -9.69 10.41 9.02
CA ARG A 130 -9.28 10.39 10.43
C ARG A 130 -8.55 9.08 10.78
N ARG A 131 -9.13 7.92 10.42
CA ARG A 131 -8.52 6.61 10.68
C ARG A 131 -7.15 6.45 10.02
N PHE A 132 -7.02 6.88 8.76
CA PHE A 132 -5.73 6.85 8.09
C PHE A 132 -4.69 7.72 8.81
N ASN A 133 -5.05 8.96 9.11
CA ASN A 133 -4.10 9.93 9.67
C ASN A 133 -3.72 9.63 11.12
N THR A 134 -4.64 9.08 11.92
CA THR A 134 -4.41 8.87 13.37
C THR A 134 -3.99 7.45 13.74
N LEU A 135 -4.41 6.44 12.97
CA LEU A 135 -4.23 5.03 13.35
C LEU A 135 -3.29 4.25 12.42
N ILE A 136 -3.30 4.54 11.13
CA ILE A 136 -2.59 3.74 10.13
C ILE A 136 -1.26 4.38 9.75
N LEU A 137 -1.28 5.60 9.21
CA LEU A 137 -0.08 6.26 8.70
C LEU A 137 1.02 6.48 9.76
N PRO A 138 0.73 6.86 11.02
CA PRO A 138 1.79 7.05 12.02
C PRO A 138 2.61 5.80 12.33
N ASN A 139 2.06 4.62 12.04
CA ASN A 139 2.75 3.33 12.25
C ASN A 139 3.47 2.80 11.00
N LEU A 140 3.22 3.36 9.81
CA LEU A 140 3.69 2.84 8.52
C LEU A 140 4.44 3.90 7.70
N ASP A 141 4.99 4.90 8.36
CA ASP A 141 5.52 6.12 7.77
C ASP A 141 6.50 5.88 6.62
N ASP A 142 6.28 6.62 5.51
CA ASP A 142 7.11 6.78 4.30
C ASP A 142 7.82 5.54 3.71
N MET A 143 7.45 4.33 4.16
CA MET A 143 7.99 3.09 3.60
C MET A 143 7.51 2.89 2.14
N PRO A 144 8.40 2.45 1.24
CA PRO A 144 7.98 2.07 -0.10
C PRO A 144 6.91 0.98 -0.03
N ILE A 145 5.79 1.15 -0.74
CA ILE A 145 4.66 0.22 -0.68
C ILE A 145 5.07 -1.22 -1.05
N LYS A 146 6.09 -1.38 -1.88
CA LYS A 146 6.66 -2.67 -2.27
C LYS A 146 7.31 -3.43 -1.11
N SER A 147 7.78 -2.74 -0.06
CA SER A 147 8.38 -3.39 1.11
C SER A 147 7.38 -4.23 1.91
N PHE A 148 6.08 -3.94 1.78
CA PHE A 148 5.02 -4.73 2.42
C PHE A 148 4.75 -6.10 1.77
N GLU A 149 5.35 -6.42 0.62
CA GLU A 149 5.30 -7.76 0.01
C GLU A 149 6.27 -8.74 0.70
N SER A 150 7.20 -8.26 1.49
CA SER A 150 8.12 -9.09 2.27
C SER A 150 7.46 -9.61 3.55
N GLU A 151 7.95 -10.72 4.08
CA GLU A 151 7.49 -11.29 5.35
C GLU A 151 7.51 -10.24 6.48
N GLY A 152 8.62 -9.52 6.65
CA GLY A 152 8.72 -8.45 7.63
C GLY A 152 7.75 -7.28 7.41
N GLY A 153 7.36 -7.01 6.15
CA GLY A 153 6.35 -6.01 5.83
C GLY A 153 4.94 -6.45 6.22
N VAL A 154 4.61 -7.72 6.00
CA VAL A 154 3.34 -8.32 6.45
C VAL A 154 3.26 -8.31 7.98
N ASP A 155 4.33 -8.71 8.67
CA ASP A 155 4.40 -8.70 10.13
C ASP A 155 4.22 -7.29 10.72
N LEU A 156 4.78 -6.28 10.08
CA LEU A 156 4.62 -4.89 10.50
C LEU A 156 3.14 -4.45 10.41
N LEU A 157 2.46 -4.83 9.33
CA LEU A 157 1.02 -4.57 9.16
C LEU A 157 0.20 -5.26 10.26
N GLU A 158 0.49 -6.52 10.54
CA GLU A 158 -0.21 -7.29 11.58
C GLU A 158 0.04 -6.71 12.97
N GLN A 159 1.27 -6.31 13.31
CA GLN A 159 1.59 -5.63 14.56
C GLN A 159 0.82 -4.32 14.71
N MET A 160 0.69 -3.54 13.65
CA MET A 160 -0.13 -2.32 13.64
C MET A 160 -1.59 -2.64 13.92
N PHE A 161 -2.17 -3.65 13.26
CA PHE A 161 -3.56 -4.04 13.48
C PHE A 161 -3.80 -4.55 14.91
N VAL A 162 -2.86 -5.31 15.47
CA VAL A 162 -2.91 -5.74 16.88
C VAL A 162 -2.88 -4.54 17.84
N LYS A 163 -2.05 -3.53 17.57
CA LYS A 163 -2.04 -2.27 18.35
C LYS A 163 -3.38 -1.54 18.27
N ILE A 164 -3.99 -1.44 17.07
CA ILE A 164 -5.29 -0.79 16.88
C ILE A 164 -6.39 -1.54 17.63
N ARG A 165 -6.36 -2.87 17.63
CA ARG A 165 -7.30 -3.71 18.36
C ARG A 165 -7.27 -3.45 19.86
N GLY A 166 -6.06 -3.30 20.45
CA GLY A 166 -5.90 -3.16 21.90
C GLY A 166 -6.62 -4.26 22.65
N LYS A 167 -7.35 -3.89 23.72
CA LYS A 167 -8.11 -4.88 24.53
C LYS A 167 -9.49 -5.24 23.97
N ASP A 168 -10.22 -4.27 23.34
CA ASP A 168 -11.64 -4.46 22.99
C ASP A 168 -12.10 -3.83 21.66
N HIS A 169 -11.18 -3.36 20.81
CA HIS A 169 -11.56 -2.63 19.60
C HIS A 169 -11.49 -3.48 18.31
N LEU A 170 -12.00 -4.73 18.37
CA LEU A 170 -12.03 -5.64 17.21
C LEU A 170 -12.72 -5.05 15.98
N GLU A 171 -13.83 -4.31 16.19
CA GLU A 171 -14.56 -3.70 15.09
C GLU A 171 -13.77 -2.53 14.45
N LEU A 172 -13.01 -1.79 15.25
CA LEU A 172 -12.13 -0.74 14.75
C LEU A 172 -10.98 -1.33 13.92
N GLU A 173 -10.35 -2.41 14.41
CA GLU A 173 -9.35 -3.16 13.66
C GLU A 173 -9.90 -3.62 12.31
N ARG A 174 -11.09 -4.25 12.31
CA ARG A 174 -11.74 -4.71 11.07
C ARG A 174 -11.93 -3.59 10.05
N LYS A 175 -12.42 -2.43 10.51
CA LYS A 175 -12.62 -1.25 9.65
C LYS A 175 -11.29 -0.72 9.10
N CYS A 176 -10.25 -0.63 9.94
CA CYS A 176 -8.92 -0.22 9.51
C CYS A 176 -8.30 -1.23 8.53
N ARG A 177 -8.44 -2.54 8.80
CA ARG A 177 -7.98 -3.61 7.93
C ARG A 177 -8.67 -3.57 6.55
N GLY A 178 -9.99 -3.34 6.53
CA GLY A 178 -10.77 -3.15 5.30
C GLY A 178 -10.29 -1.95 4.49
N LEU A 179 -10.03 -0.81 5.13
CA LEU A 179 -9.50 0.38 4.48
C LEU A 179 -8.07 0.17 3.93
N CYS A 180 -7.20 -0.49 4.69
CA CYS A 180 -5.86 -0.85 4.21
C CYS A 180 -5.93 -1.80 3.02
N LYS A 181 -6.79 -2.84 3.10
CA LYS A 181 -6.99 -3.78 1.99
C LYS A 181 -7.35 -3.03 0.70
N GLU A 182 -8.32 -2.13 0.77
CA GLU A 182 -8.77 -1.34 -0.38
C GLU A 182 -7.65 -0.45 -0.96
N ALA A 183 -6.81 0.15 -0.11
CA ALA A 183 -5.66 0.93 -0.55
C ALA A 183 -4.60 0.05 -1.23
N PHE A 184 -4.33 -1.14 -0.70
CA PHE A 184 -3.40 -2.09 -1.31
C PHE A 184 -3.97 -2.74 -2.58
N ASP A 185 -5.29 -2.95 -2.69
CA ASP A 185 -5.94 -3.40 -3.93
C ASP A 185 -5.68 -2.39 -5.06
N ILE A 186 -5.81 -1.08 -4.81
CA ILE A 186 -5.47 -0.03 -5.77
C ILE A 186 -3.99 -0.06 -6.16
N ALA A 187 -3.11 -0.31 -5.20
CA ALA A 187 -1.68 -0.44 -5.48
C ALA A 187 -1.38 -1.67 -6.36
N GLN A 188 -2.10 -2.76 -6.17
CA GLN A 188 -2.02 -3.97 -6.98
C GLN A 188 -2.57 -3.74 -8.39
N GLU A 189 -3.74 -3.11 -8.54
CA GLU A 189 -4.31 -2.73 -9.84
C GLU A 189 -3.37 -1.82 -10.64
N ARG A 190 -2.63 -0.95 -9.95
CA ARG A 190 -1.61 -0.09 -10.55
C ARG A 190 -0.25 -0.75 -10.74
N MET A 191 -0.15 -2.04 -10.46
CA MET A 191 1.10 -2.83 -10.57
C MET A 191 2.26 -2.28 -9.71
N TRP A 192 1.97 -1.58 -8.62
CA TRP A 192 2.98 -1.15 -7.67
C TRP A 192 3.45 -2.30 -6.78
N ILE A 193 2.54 -3.23 -6.51
CA ILE A 193 2.75 -4.50 -5.80
C ILE A 193 2.15 -5.65 -6.60
N ARG A 194 2.61 -6.86 -6.35
CA ARG A 194 2.12 -8.09 -7.01
C ARG A 194 0.93 -8.71 -6.26
N VAL A 195 1.01 -8.69 -4.93
CA VAL A 195 0.02 -9.32 -4.06
C VAL A 195 -0.35 -8.35 -2.95
N ASN A 196 -1.63 -8.32 -2.60
CA ASN A 196 -2.10 -7.53 -1.46
C ASN A 196 -1.63 -8.18 -0.15
N PRO A 197 -0.83 -7.51 0.68
CA PRO A 197 -0.27 -8.07 1.90
C PRO A 197 -1.26 -8.16 3.06
N VAL A 198 -2.45 -7.54 2.95
CA VAL A 198 -3.42 -7.49 4.05
C VAL A 198 -4.13 -8.82 4.19
N ILE A 199 -3.88 -9.51 5.30
CA ILE A 199 -4.54 -10.77 5.62
C ILE A 199 -6.01 -10.52 5.95
N THR A 200 -6.91 -11.14 5.20
CA THR A 200 -8.37 -11.06 5.40
C THR A 200 -9.01 -12.39 5.74
N ASN A 201 -8.20 -13.44 5.90
CA ASN A 201 -8.71 -14.76 6.20
C ASN A 201 -9.37 -14.77 7.59
N ARG A 202 -10.68 -14.98 7.62
CA ARG A 202 -11.48 -15.01 8.84
C ARG A 202 -11.03 -16.07 9.86
N ARG A 203 -10.37 -17.14 9.43
CA ARG A 203 -9.85 -18.19 10.32
C ARG A 203 -8.68 -17.72 11.18
N LEU A 204 -7.92 -16.73 10.69
CA LEU A 204 -6.77 -16.16 11.38
C LEU A 204 -7.13 -14.92 12.22
N LEU A 205 -8.33 -14.36 12.03
CA LEU A 205 -8.78 -13.17 12.75
C LEU A 205 -9.66 -13.55 13.94
N PRO A 206 -9.53 -12.86 15.08
CA PRO A 206 -10.42 -13.06 16.21
C PRO A 206 -11.89 -12.86 15.81
N THR A 207 -12.74 -13.75 16.25
CA THR A 207 -14.19 -13.65 16.02
C THR A 207 -14.83 -12.89 17.16
N GLN A 208 -15.56 -11.84 16.84
CA GLN A 208 -16.38 -11.13 17.83
C GLN A 208 -17.73 -11.83 17.93
N THR A 209 -18.08 -12.26 19.12
CA THR A 209 -19.45 -12.70 19.40
C THR A 209 -20.36 -11.48 19.40
N PRO A 210 -21.37 -11.41 18.52
CA PRO A 210 -22.27 -10.27 18.50
C PRO A 210 -23.04 -10.20 19.82
N LYS A 211 -22.90 -9.10 20.54
CA LYS A 211 -23.76 -8.78 21.68
C LYS A 211 -25.01 -8.12 21.14
N HIS A 212 -26.16 -8.79 21.32
CA HIS A 212 -27.44 -8.18 20.98
C HIS A 212 -27.72 -7.00 21.94
N TYR A 213 -28.25 -5.93 21.40
CA TYR A 213 -28.74 -4.84 22.24
C TYR A 213 -29.89 -5.33 23.10
N PRO A 214 -30.08 -4.80 24.32
CA PRO A 214 -31.25 -5.11 25.14
C PRO A 214 -32.51 -4.82 24.32
N MET A 215 -33.41 -5.80 24.32
CA MET A 215 -34.68 -5.70 23.61
C MET A 215 -35.81 -5.69 24.66
N LEU A 216 -36.75 -4.78 24.49
CA LEU A 216 -37.99 -4.80 25.30
C LEU A 216 -38.82 -6.01 24.93
N LYS A 217 -39.31 -6.71 25.96
CA LYS A 217 -40.31 -7.76 25.78
C LYS A 217 -41.65 -7.12 25.44
N TRP A 218 -42.49 -7.84 24.72
CA TRP A 218 -43.78 -7.32 24.27
C TRP A 218 -44.66 -6.82 25.42
N ASN A 219 -44.64 -7.51 26.55
CA ASN A 219 -45.37 -7.13 27.78
C ASN A 219 -44.85 -5.84 28.45
N GLU A 220 -43.64 -5.38 28.13
CA GLU A 220 -43.02 -4.12 28.65
C GLU A 220 -43.33 -2.89 27.78
N VAL A 221 -43.85 -3.11 26.58
CA VAL A 221 -44.19 -2.03 25.65
C VAL A 221 -45.24 -1.05 26.19
N PRO A 222 -46.35 -1.49 26.83
CA PRO A 222 -47.33 -0.59 27.43
C PRO A 222 -46.73 0.31 28.50
N ASP A 223 -45.80 -0.19 29.31
CA ASP A 223 -45.12 0.59 30.34
C ASP A 223 -44.18 1.65 29.74
N LEU A 224 -43.51 1.31 28.64
CA LEU A 224 -42.74 2.29 27.91
C LEU A 224 -43.62 3.42 27.37
N ILE A 225 -44.77 3.12 26.77
CA ILE A 225 -45.72 4.09 26.25
C ILE A 225 -46.19 5.02 27.38
N ARG A 226 -46.61 4.46 28.51
CA ARG A 226 -46.99 5.24 29.71
C ARG A 226 -45.88 6.16 30.20
N LYS A 227 -44.61 5.66 30.27
CA LYS A 227 -43.48 6.49 30.65
C LYS A 227 -43.20 7.64 29.65
N ILE A 228 -43.39 7.43 28.36
CA ILE A 228 -43.27 8.46 27.33
C ILE A 228 -44.36 9.54 27.55
N GLU A 229 -45.59 9.14 27.84
CA GLU A 229 -46.73 10.06 28.07
C GLU A 229 -46.57 10.87 29.36
N CYS A 230 -46.20 10.23 30.46
CA CYS A 230 -45.94 10.91 31.73
C CYS A 230 -44.81 11.94 31.66
N ASN A 231 -43.84 11.73 30.80
CA ASN A 231 -42.72 12.65 30.61
C ASN A 231 -42.92 13.61 29.40
N SER A 232 -44.08 13.62 28.76
CA SER A 232 -44.38 14.45 27.58
C SER A 232 -44.26 15.95 27.83
N HIS A 233 -44.45 16.39 29.07
CA HIS A 233 -44.29 17.81 29.48
C HIS A 233 -42.82 18.29 29.49
N LYS A 234 -41.86 17.35 29.48
CA LYS A 234 -40.39 17.66 29.51
C LYS A 234 -39.76 17.80 28.14
N VAL A 235 -40.46 17.42 27.08
CA VAL A 235 -39.96 17.42 25.70
C VAL A 235 -40.98 17.95 24.72
N ALA A 236 -40.53 18.43 23.55
CA ALA A 236 -41.44 18.94 22.54
C ALA A 236 -42.42 17.85 22.05
N PRO A 237 -43.70 18.18 21.82
CA PRO A 237 -44.74 17.23 21.40
C PRO A 237 -44.36 16.42 20.17
N GLN A 238 -43.62 17.01 19.23
CA GLN A 238 -43.13 16.35 18.01
C GLN A 238 -42.18 15.17 18.33
N VAL A 239 -41.37 15.30 19.38
CA VAL A 239 -40.44 14.25 19.81
C VAL A 239 -41.22 13.03 20.37
N VAL A 240 -42.27 13.31 21.15
CA VAL A 240 -43.17 12.29 21.69
C VAL A 240 -43.87 11.51 20.58
N LEU A 241 -44.44 12.26 19.62
CA LEU A 241 -45.11 11.68 18.45
C LEU A 241 -44.15 10.87 17.59
N CYS A 242 -42.95 11.37 17.33
CA CYS A 242 -41.92 10.65 16.59
C CYS A 242 -41.50 9.38 17.31
N ALA A 243 -41.33 9.40 18.63
CA ALA A 243 -40.98 8.21 19.40
C ALA A 243 -42.08 7.15 19.32
N LYS A 244 -43.37 7.52 19.49
CA LYS A 244 -44.51 6.63 19.30
C LYS A 244 -44.59 6.06 17.89
N PHE A 245 -44.38 6.91 16.89
CA PHE A 245 -44.35 6.50 15.47
C PHE A 245 -43.27 5.47 15.17
N ILE A 246 -42.05 5.70 15.67
CA ILE A 246 -40.95 4.75 15.54
C ILE A 246 -41.28 3.41 16.22
N LEU A 247 -41.88 3.45 17.41
CA LEU A 247 -42.26 2.26 18.15
C LEU A 247 -43.30 1.44 17.39
N LEU A 248 -44.31 2.10 16.78
CA LEU A 248 -45.37 1.43 16.03
C LEU A 248 -44.93 0.91 14.66
N THR A 249 -44.01 1.59 14.01
CA THR A 249 -43.62 1.25 12.64
C THR A 249 -42.30 0.49 12.51
N GLY A 250 -41.50 0.43 13.59
CA GLY A 250 -40.19 -0.20 13.59
C GLY A 250 -39.16 0.56 12.72
N LEU A 251 -39.45 1.79 12.29
CA LEU A 251 -38.56 2.60 11.46
C LEU A 251 -37.29 3.00 12.22
N ARG A 252 -36.19 3.11 11.49
CA ARG A 252 -34.96 3.65 12.06
C ARG A 252 -35.15 5.11 12.48
N ARG A 253 -34.63 5.50 13.65
CA ARG A 253 -34.74 6.87 14.20
C ARG A 253 -34.33 7.98 13.23
N GLY A 254 -33.40 7.72 12.29
CA GLY A 254 -32.95 8.71 11.30
C GLY A 254 -33.86 8.79 10.07
N ALA A 255 -34.77 7.84 9.86
CA ALA A 255 -35.73 7.82 8.76
C ALA A 255 -37.04 8.53 9.15
N ALA A 256 -37.53 8.29 10.35
CA ALA A 256 -38.82 8.81 10.80
C ALA A 256 -38.98 10.34 10.65
N PRO A 257 -38.02 11.21 11.04
CA PRO A 257 -38.14 12.67 10.88
C PRO A 257 -38.09 13.15 9.43
N ARG A 258 -37.70 12.29 8.49
CA ARG A 258 -37.53 12.65 7.05
C ARG A 258 -38.69 12.19 6.19
N LEU A 259 -39.67 11.52 6.78
CA LEU A 259 -40.86 11.11 6.06
C LEU A 259 -41.65 12.34 5.59
N ARG A 260 -42.08 12.26 4.34
CA ARG A 260 -43.02 13.22 3.74
C ARG A 260 -44.31 12.47 3.43
N TRP A 261 -45.37 13.12 3.65
CA TRP A 261 -46.74 12.67 3.31
C TRP A 261 -47.03 13.01 1.85
#